data_a8a5a2399861781b134204f59a565d46
#
_entry.id   a8a5a2399861781b134204f59a565d46
#
_cell.length_a   1.000
_cell.length_b   1.000
_cell.length_c   1.000
_cell.angle_alpha   90.00
_cell.angle_beta   90.00
_cell.angle_gamma   90.00
#
_symmetry.space_group_name_H-M   'P 1'
#
loop_
_entity.id
_entity.type
_entity.pdbx_description
1 polymer ?
#
loop_
_entity_poly.entity_id
_entity_poly.type
_entity_poly.pdbx_seq_one_letter_code
_entity_poly.pdbx_strand_id
1 'polypeptide(L)'
;MELLKVDTLETARGKLKEAVGENWIKAKKVSLKEALDQVLAEDIYGKINIPDFRRSMVDGYAVIAKDTMGAGESLPVFLKVIGDVGMGEEATCVITPGTCAYVPTGGMI
;
A
#
# COMPACT_ATOMS: atom_id res chain seq x y z
N MET A 1 18.93 54.70 14.76
CA MET A 1 18.29 53.68 13.91
C MET A 1 18.87 52.34 14.35
N GLU A 2 18.10 51.59 15.13
CA GLU A 2 18.57 50.31 15.66
C GLU A 2 18.44 49.29 14.53
N LEU A 3 19.54 48.69 14.07
CA LEU A 3 19.53 47.64 13.08
C LEU A 3 18.92 46.38 13.65
N LEU A 4 17.96 45.81 12.96
CA LEU A 4 17.38 44.51 13.34
C LEU A 4 18.48 43.47 13.50
N LYS A 5 18.57 42.87 14.70
CA LYS A 5 19.48 41.77 14.98
C LYS A 5 18.82 40.48 14.49
N VAL A 6 19.32 39.88 13.43
CA VAL A 6 18.79 38.62 12.88
C VAL A 6 19.59 37.45 13.41
N ASP A 7 18.88 36.34 13.65
CA ASP A 7 19.46 35.05 14.03
C ASP A 7 19.63 34.13 12.80
N THR A 8 20.55 33.21 12.85
CA THR A 8 20.57 32.08 11.93
C THR A 8 19.43 31.13 12.24
N LEU A 9 19.08 30.25 11.28
CA LEU A 9 18.03 29.25 11.47
C LEU A 9 18.33 28.33 12.67
N GLU A 10 19.58 27.91 12.84
CA GLU A 10 20.05 27.08 13.94
C GLU A 10 19.91 27.81 15.28
N THR A 11 20.28 29.07 15.33
CA THR A 11 20.14 29.90 16.54
C THR A 11 18.68 30.09 16.91
N ALA A 12 17.81 30.38 15.93
CA ALA A 12 16.39 30.54 16.17
C ALA A 12 15.73 29.26 16.67
N ARG A 13 16.08 28.10 16.09
CA ARG A 13 15.61 26.78 16.55
C ARG A 13 16.09 26.47 17.96
N GLY A 14 17.34 26.78 18.28
CA GLY A 14 17.91 26.62 19.63
C GLY A 14 17.10 27.42 20.66
N LYS A 15 16.90 28.70 20.42
CA LYS A 15 16.10 29.59 21.28
C LYS A 15 14.67 29.09 21.44
N LEU A 16 14.04 28.61 20.37
CA LEU A 16 12.69 28.05 20.43
C LEU A 16 12.64 26.81 21.32
N LYS A 17 13.56 25.86 21.14
CA LYS A 17 13.64 24.64 21.96
C LYS A 17 13.84 24.99 23.45
N GLU A 18 14.73 25.93 23.76
CA GLU A 18 14.98 26.37 25.10
C GLU A 18 13.75 27.03 25.74
N ALA A 19 13.06 27.91 25.01
CA ALA A 19 11.89 28.61 25.47
C ALA A 19 10.66 27.69 25.70
N VAL A 20 10.50 26.67 24.85
CA VAL A 20 9.38 25.73 24.91
C VAL A 20 9.65 24.61 25.93
N GLY A 21 10.92 24.23 26.13
CA GLY A 21 11.34 23.09 26.96
C GLY A 21 11.03 21.74 26.31
N GLU A 22 11.53 20.66 26.91
CA GLU A 22 11.37 19.31 26.33
C GLU A 22 10.02 18.66 26.61
N ASN A 23 9.26 19.11 27.60
CA ASN A 23 8.04 18.47 28.11
C ASN A 23 6.74 19.22 27.82
N TRP A 24 6.72 20.07 26.81
CA TRP A 24 5.52 20.86 26.48
C TRP A 24 4.42 20.05 25.77
N ILE A 25 4.80 18.96 25.08
CA ILE A 25 3.86 18.05 24.43
C ILE A 25 3.59 16.86 25.35
N LYS A 26 2.33 16.65 25.70
CA LYS A 26 1.89 15.50 26.50
C LYS A 26 0.98 14.60 25.69
N ALA A 27 1.34 13.31 25.63
CA ALA A 27 0.46 12.30 25.05
C ALA A 27 -0.75 12.06 25.96
N LYS A 28 -1.93 11.91 25.35
CA LYS A 28 -3.18 11.53 26.03
C LYS A 28 -3.93 10.50 25.21
N LYS A 29 -4.67 9.62 25.85
CA LYS A 29 -5.63 8.74 25.18
C LYS A 29 -6.94 9.47 24.94
N VAL A 30 -7.41 9.41 23.71
CA VAL A 30 -8.68 10.01 23.30
C VAL A 30 -9.50 9.00 22.52
N SER A 31 -10.81 9.19 22.43
CA SER A 31 -11.66 8.40 21.55
C SER A 31 -11.34 8.72 20.08
N LEU A 32 -11.65 7.78 19.16
CA LEU A 32 -11.42 8.00 17.72
C LEU A 32 -12.15 9.26 17.21
N LYS A 33 -13.33 9.57 17.75
CA LYS A 33 -14.10 10.77 17.36
C LYS A 33 -13.40 12.06 17.76
N GLU A 34 -12.68 12.04 18.87
CA GLU A 34 -11.94 13.19 19.39
C GLU A 34 -10.52 13.30 18.84
N ALA A 35 -10.07 12.25 18.10
CA ALA A 35 -8.73 12.21 17.50
C ALA A 35 -8.61 13.02 16.21
N LEU A 36 -9.73 13.46 15.63
CA LEU A 36 -9.71 14.30 14.44
C LEU A 36 -8.89 15.57 14.70
N ASP A 37 -8.02 15.93 13.75
CA ASP A 37 -7.11 17.08 13.82
C ASP A 37 -6.09 17.05 14.97
N GLN A 38 -5.91 15.90 15.64
CA GLN A 38 -4.85 15.69 16.63
C GLN A 38 -3.60 15.10 15.98
N VAL A 39 -2.46 15.28 16.64
CA VAL A 39 -1.18 14.69 16.21
C VAL A 39 -0.97 13.37 16.96
N LEU A 40 -0.60 12.32 16.23
CA LEU A 40 -0.25 11.04 16.85
C LEU A 40 0.98 11.19 17.75
N ALA A 41 0.90 10.62 18.94
CA ALA A 41 2.00 10.62 19.90
C ALA A 41 3.02 9.49 19.61
N GLU A 42 2.61 8.46 18.88
CA GLU A 42 3.43 7.31 18.50
C GLU A 42 2.97 6.77 17.15
N ASP A 43 3.84 6.05 16.46
CA ASP A 43 3.51 5.39 15.21
C ASP A 43 2.45 4.30 15.43
N ILE A 44 1.50 4.24 14.52
CA ILE A 44 0.46 3.20 14.54
C ILE A 44 0.77 2.17 13.47
N TYR A 45 0.88 0.91 13.89
CA TYR A 45 1.14 -0.21 13.00
C TYR A 45 -0.08 -1.13 12.89
N GLY A 46 -0.33 -1.62 11.69
CA GLY A 46 -1.32 -2.67 11.46
C GLY A 46 -0.89 -3.97 12.16
N LYS A 47 -1.84 -4.68 12.77
CA LYS A 47 -1.58 -5.98 13.40
C LYS A 47 -1.51 -7.12 12.40
N ILE A 48 -2.08 -6.92 11.24
CA ILE A 48 -2.14 -7.88 10.11
C ILE A 48 -1.78 -7.16 8.82
N ASN A 49 -1.27 -7.90 7.85
CA ASN A 49 -1.12 -7.39 6.50
C ASN A 49 -2.49 -7.29 5.81
N ILE A 50 -2.73 -6.25 5.02
CA ILE A 50 -3.97 -6.06 4.28
C ILE A 50 -3.63 -5.78 2.81
N PRO A 51 -4.09 -6.62 1.88
CA PRO A 51 -4.80 -7.89 2.12
C PRO A 51 -3.90 -8.98 2.70
N ASP A 52 -4.49 -9.95 3.40
CA ASP A 52 -3.81 -11.13 3.97
C ASP A 52 -3.65 -12.29 2.97
N PHE A 53 -4.08 -12.09 1.73
CA PHE A 53 -3.96 -13.02 0.61
C PHE A 53 -3.40 -12.34 -0.64
N ARG A 54 -2.92 -13.14 -1.59
CA ARG A 54 -2.53 -12.65 -2.92
C ARG A 54 -3.77 -12.39 -3.75
N ARG A 55 -3.82 -11.25 -4.44
CA ARG A 55 -4.95 -10.88 -5.28
C ARG A 55 -4.51 -10.35 -6.63
N SER A 56 -5.35 -10.55 -7.61
CA SER A 56 -5.18 -9.89 -8.90
C SER A 56 -5.40 -8.38 -8.78
N MET A 57 -4.56 -7.59 -9.42
CA MET A 57 -4.65 -6.12 -9.46
C MET A 57 -5.51 -5.63 -10.62
N VAL A 58 -5.78 -6.48 -11.61
CA VAL A 58 -6.50 -6.16 -12.84
C VAL A 58 -7.37 -7.34 -13.25
N ASP A 59 -8.38 -7.08 -14.11
CA ASP A 59 -9.12 -8.13 -14.78
C ASP A 59 -8.24 -8.75 -15.87
N GLY A 60 -8.28 -10.07 -16.00
CA GLY A 60 -7.48 -10.75 -17.00
C GLY A 60 -7.41 -12.26 -16.82
N TYR A 61 -6.33 -12.85 -17.32
CA TYR A 61 -6.13 -14.29 -17.23
C TYR A 61 -4.82 -14.59 -16.48
N ALA A 62 -4.91 -15.47 -15.51
CA ALA A 62 -3.73 -16.08 -14.89
C ALA A 62 -3.11 -17.07 -15.88
N VAL A 63 -1.82 -16.93 -16.14
CA VAL A 63 -1.07 -17.74 -17.11
C VAL A 63 0.33 -18.06 -16.58
N ILE A 64 0.96 -19.08 -17.13
CA ILE A 64 2.40 -19.26 -16.95
C ILE A 64 3.12 -18.31 -17.91
N ALA A 65 3.94 -17.40 -17.38
CA ALA A 65 4.60 -16.36 -18.19
C ALA A 65 5.39 -16.92 -19.39
N LYS A 66 5.97 -18.11 -19.27
CA LYS A 66 6.69 -18.77 -20.38
C LYS A 66 5.78 -19.09 -21.57
N ASP A 67 4.50 -19.38 -21.33
CA ASP A 67 3.56 -19.76 -22.39
C ASP A 67 3.16 -18.55 -23.27
N THR A 68 3.39 -17.34 -22.79
CA THR A 68 3.08 -16.09 -23.52
C THR A 68 4.34 -15.37 -24.02
N MET A 69 5.53 -15.93 -23.79
CA MET A 69 6.77 -15.33 -24.28
C MET A 69 6.81 -15.30 -25.80
N GLY A 70 6.99 -14.09 -26.37
CA GLY A 70 7.03 -13.87 -27.82
C GLY A 70 5.65 -13.81 -28.48
N ALA A 71 4.57 -13.92 -27.71
CA ALA A 71 3.21 -13.69 -28.22
C ALA A 71 2.99 -12.24 -28.63
N GLY A 72 2.26 -12.02 -29.71
CA GLY A 72 1.90 -10.69 -30.22
C GLY A 72 0.81 -10.81 -31.27
N GLU A 73 0.37 -9.68 -31.82
CA GLU A 73 -0.70 -9.65 -32.83
C GLU A 73 -0.38 -10.52 -34.06
N SER A 74 0.89 -10.53 -34.49
CA SER A 74 1.33 -11.34 -35.65
C SER A 74 1.59 -12.81 -35.32
N LEU A 75 1.77 -13.16 -34.06
CA LEU A 75 2.02 -14.51 -33.61
C LEU A 75 1.26 -14.77 -32.30
N PRO A 76 -0.06 -14.97 -32.37
CA PRO A 76 -0.86 -15.21 -31.17
C PRO A 76 -0.58 -16.59 -30.57
N VAL A 77 -0.62 -16.67 -29.25
CA VAL A 77 -0.60 -17.93 -28.51
C VAL A 77 -2.01 -18.24 -28.01
N PHE A 78 -2.42 -19.49 -28.17
CA PHE A 78 -3.74 -19.97 -27.72
C PHE A 78 -3.55 -20.79 -26.46
N LEU A 79 -4.28 -20.42 -25.40
CA LEU A 79 -4.29 -21.13 -24.12
C LEU A 79 -5.69 -21.67 -23.85
N LYS A 80 -5.77 -22.84 -23.25
CA LYS A 80 -7.04 -23.46 -22.86
C LYS A 80 -7.52 -22.82 -21.56
N VAL A 81 -8.70 -22.22 -21.57
CA VAL A 81 -9.37 -21.73 -20.34
C VAL A 81 -9.87 -22.93 -19.55
N ILE A 82 -9.40 -23.07 -18.30
CA ILE A 82 -9.73 -24.20 -17.42
C ILE A 82 -10.63 -23.83 -16.25
N GLY A 83 -10.92 -22.54 -16.06
CA GLY A 83 -11.79 -22.04 -15.01
C GLY A 83 -11.77 -20.53 -14.91
N ASP A 84 -12.46 -20.05 -13.93
CA ASP A 84 -12.52 -18.66 -13.51
C ASP A 84 -12.44 -18.57 -11.98
N VAL A 85 -12.02 -17.43 -11.47
CA VAL A 85 -11.95 -17.13 -10.04
C VAL A 85 -13.06 -16.14 -9.74
N GLY A 86 -14.02 -16.51 -8.87
CA GLY A 86 -15.07 -15.61 -8.41
C GLY A 86 -14.52 -14.48 -7.55
N MET A 87 -15.22 -13.36 -7.51
CA MET A 87 -14.85 -12.26 -6.61
C MET A 87 -15.05 -12.68 -5.15
N GLY A 88 -13.97 -12.59 -4.35
CA GLY A 88 -14.00 -13.03 -2.94
C GLY A 88 -13.91 -14.55 -2.75
N GLU A 89 -13.66 -15.30 -3.83
CA GLU A 89 -13.47 -16.75 -3.80
C GLU A 89 -12.00 -17.10 -4.02
N GLU A 90 -11.58 -18.19 -3.39
CA GLU A 90 -10.25 -18.76 -3.58
C GLU A 90 -10.20 -19.54 -4.89
N ALA A 91 -9.08 -19.45 -5.62
CA ALA A 91 -8.88 -20.20 -6.84
C ALA A 91 -8.94 -21.71 -6.58
N THR A 92 -9.80 -22.43 -7.34
CA THR A 92 -9.96 -23.88 -7.23
C THR A 92 -9.18 -24.66 -8.29
N CYS A 93 -8.62 -23.96 -9.30
CA CYS A 93 -7.86 -24.57 -10.39
C CYS A 93 -6.37 -24.26 -10.29
N VAL A 94 -5.55 -25.16 -10.80
CA VAL A 94 -4.11 -25.01 -10.89
C VAL A 94 -3.72 -24.84 -12.36
N ILE A 95 -3.03 -23.74 -12.67
CA ILE A 95 -2.57 -23.43 -14.02
C ILE A 95 -1.39 -24.37 -14.36
N THR A 96 -1.50 -25.03 -15.49
CA THR A 96 -0.46 -25.89 -16.08
C THR A 96 -0.05 -25.35 -17.46
N PRO A 97 1.10 -25.76 -18.03
CA PRO A 97 1.51 -25.31 -19.36
C PRO A 97 0.40 -25.43 -20.40
N GLY A 98 0.17 -24.38 -21.19
CA GLY A 98 -0.88 -24.31 -22.21
C GLY A 98 -2.29 -24.01 -21.66
N THR A 99 -2.43 -23.69 -20.36
CA THR A 99 -3.72 -23.37 -19.75
C THR A 99 -3.78 -21.99 -19.15
N CYS A 100 -5.00 -21.45 -18.96
CA CYS A 100 -5.26 -20.20 -18.28
C CYS A 100 -6.58 -20.25 -17.51
N ALA A 101 -6.75 -19.33 -16.56
CA ALA A 101 -8.01 -19.10 -15.87
C ALA A 101 -8.32 -17.61 -15.83
N TYR A 102 -9.59 -17.24 -15.96
CA TYR A 102 -10.01 -15.86 -15.80
C TYR A 102 -9.93 -15.46 -14.34
N VAL A 103 -9.41 -14.27 -14.09
CA VAL A 103 -9.29 -13.68 -12.73
C VAL A 103 -9.71 -12.23 -12.77
N PRO A 104 -10.76 -11.84 -12.04
CA PRO A 104 -11.16 -10.44 -11.91
C PRO A 104 -10.24 -9.68 -10.95
N THR A 105 -10.30 -8.37 -11.00
CA THR A 105 -9.67 -7.51 -10.00
C THR A 105 -10.14 -7.89 -8.59
N GLY A 106 -9.20 -8.14 -7.70
CA GLY A 106 -9.50 -8.60 -6.34
C GLY A 106 -9.69 -10.11 -6.20
N GLY A 107 -9.66 -10.89 -7.29
CA GLY A 107 -9.69 -12.36 -7.22
C GLY A 107 -8.50 -12.92 -6.45
N MET A 108 -8.73 -13.92 -5.60
CA MET A 108 -7.69 -14.57 -4.79
C MET A 108 -6.87 -15.53 -5.66
N ILE A 109 -5.53 -15.41 -5.61
CA ILE A 109 -4.59 -16.20 -6.44
C ILE A 109 -3.39 -16.70 -5.62
#